data_70c93fcad45112166e01396a9327f437
#
_entry.id   70c93fcad45112166e01396a9327f437
#
_cell.length_a   1.000
_cell.length_b   1.000
_cell.length_c   1.000
_cell.angle_alpha   90.00
_cell.angle_beta   90.00
_cell.angle_gamma   90.00
#
_symmetry.space_group_name_H-M   'P 1'
#
loop_
_entity.id
_entity.type
_entity.pdbx_description
1 polymer ?
#
loop_
_entity_poly.entity_id
_entity_poly.type
_entity_poly.pdbx_seq_one_letter_code
_entity_poly.pdbx_strand_id
1 'polypeptide(L)'
;MSRRAVVTGVGAVTPIGNDHPTFWRNLAAGVSGAGPITSFDATGFDVRIAAEVKDFDPTTAMDRKMARRMSRFIHFAMAAGKEAVVDSRLDFSDWTPEQRDRVSVAVNTSGGGQEQVTEGARILETRGPGQVSPFAIPALSGSMAACQLSMEFGLLGPVITQVAACASSVICFQDGLRMIQRGEADVVLAGGTEAPLLAVAFAALGNMGALSRRNDDPQRASRPFDRDRDGFLYGEGAGVVILESAEHALRRGATIQAEVLGAAMTADAFHISAPDPAGRGACMAMTKAMRDAGVAPDELDYVVAHGTSTPLNDVTETRAIKAALGAHARKVAISSPKSMVGHLLGAAGVISALTAIGAIREGVIPPTINLDDPDLPECDLDYVPKVAREARVDTAMINGFGFGGQNAVAVFRRFEA
;
A
#
# COMPACT_ATOMS: atom_id res chain seq x y z
N MET A 1 16.49 15.65 21.11
CA MET A 1 16.25 15.25 19.70
C MET A 1 15.07 14.28 19.68
N SER A 2 14.21 14.34 18.70
CA SER A 2 13.13 13.37 18.50
C SER A 2 13.72 11.99 18.19
N ARG A 3 13.11 10.90 18.69
CA ARG A 3 13.54 9.52 18.37
C ARG A 3 13.35 9.26 16.88
N ARG A 4 14.34 8.64 16.24
CA ARG A 4 14.31 8.30 14.81
C ARG A 4 13.56 6.96 14.61
N ALA A 5 12.77 6.86 13.54
CA ALA A 5 12.06 5.63 13.19
C ALA A 5 12.71 4.98 11.96
N VAL A 6 13.19 3.76 12.10
CA VAL A 6 13.90 3.02 11.05
C VAL A 6 13.16 1.76 10.65
N VAL A 7 13.33 1.34 9.41
CA VAL A 7 12.78 0.10 8.85
C VAL A 7 13.81 -1.01 9.04
N THR A 8 13.40 -2.11 9.66
CA THR A 8 14.27 -3.26 9.90
C THR A 8 13.78 -4.57 9.28
N GLY A 9 12.52 -4.63 8.86
CA GLY A 9 11.95 -5.80 8.20
C GLY A 9 10.80 -5.45 7.29
N VAL A 10 10.62 -6.25 6.25
CA VAL A 10 9.58 -6.08 5.22
C VAL A 10 8.95 -7.41 4.85
N GLY A 11 7.68 -7.40 4.49
CA GLY A 11 6.97 -8.56 3.98
C GLY A 11 5.86 -8.15 3.02
N ALA A 12 5.56 -9.00 2.03
CA ALA A 12 4.63 -8.70 0.95
C ALA A 12 3.85 -9.91 0.45
N VAL A 13 2.59 -9.69 0.12
CA VAL A 13 1.76 -10.60 -0.69
C VAL A 13 1.11 -9.77 -1.78
N THR A 14 1.43 -10.05 -3.04
CA THR A 14 1.02 -9.22 -4.18
C THR A 14 0.70 -10.07 -5.41
N PRO A 15 0.04 -9.51 -6.44
CA PRO A 15 -0.21 -10.22 -7.70
C PRO A 15 1.04 -10.69 -8.46
N ILE A 16 2.23 -10.16 -8.10
CA ILE A 16 3.52 -10.50 -8.72
C ILE A 16 4.49 -11.21 -7.78
N GLY A 17 4.07 -11.60 -6.57
CA GLY A 17 4.87 -12.37 -5.63
C GLY A 17 4.19 -12.49 -4.27
N ASN A 18 4.27 -13.68 -3.68
CA ASN A 18 3.71 -14.00 -2.35
C ASN A 18 4.74 -13.88 -1.23
N ASP A 19 5.90 -13.31 -1.52
CA ASP A 19 6.97 -12.90 -0.61
C ASP A 19 7.66 -11.64 -1.15
N HIS A 20 8.33 -10.91 -0.28
CA HIS A 20 9.01 -9.66 -0.63
C HIS A 20 10.16 -9.85 -1.66
N PRO A 21 11.03 -10.85 -1.56
CA PRO A 21 12.09 -11.06 -2.55
C PRO A 21 11.55 -11.32 -3.96
N THR A 22 10.48 -12.11 -4.08
CA THR A 22 9.81 -12.39 -5.36
C THR A 22 9.09 -11.15 -5.88
N PHE A 23 8.38 -10.44 -5.02
CA PHE A 23 7.75 -9.15 -5.35
C PHE A 23 8.78 -8.16 -5.91
N TRP A 24 9.89 -7.93 -5.19
CA TRP A 24 10.92 -6.97 -5.60
C TRP A 24 11.56 -7.34 -6.96
N ARG A 25 11.97 -8.58 -7.11
CA ARG A 25 12.56 -9.07 -8.36
C ARG A 25 11.62 -8.85 -9.55
N ASN A 26 10.35 -9.21 -9.40
CA ASN A 26 9.35 -9.07 -10.46
C ASN A 26 8.97 -7.61 -10.71
N LEU A 27 8.94 -6.77 -9.67
CA LEU A 27 8.71 -5.33 -9.78
C LEU A 27 9.83 -4.65 -10.59
N ALA A 28 11.10 -4.94 -10.27
CA ALA A 28 12.26 -4.42 -11.00
C ALA A 28 12.30 -4.94 -12.46
N ALA A 29 11.83 -6.16 -12.69
CA ALA A 29 11.73 -6.74 -14.03
C ALA A 29 10.53 -6.24 -14.86
N GLY A 30 9.64 -5.42 -14.29
CA GLY A 30 8.45 -4.91 -15.00
C GLY A 30 7.38 -5.99 -15.26
N VAL A 31 7.26 -6.98 -14.39
CA VAL A 31 6.28 -8.08 -14.54
C VAL A 31 4.88 -7.58 -14.20
N SER A 32 3.90 -7.82 -15.10
CA SER A 32 2.50 -7.51 -14.85
C SER A 32 1.78 -8.65 -14.12
N GLY A 33 1.08 -8.32 -13.03
CA GLY A 33 0.19 -9.26 -12.31
C GLY A 33 -1.23 -9.35 -12.87
N ALA A 34 -1.55 -8.55 -13.88
CA ALA A 34 -2.88 -8.48 -14.49
C ALA A 34 -3.28 -9.76 -15.22
N GLY A 35 -4.54 -10.10 -15.14
CA GLY A 35 -5.13 -11.25 -15.83
C GLY A 35 -6.66 -11.23 -15.81
N PRO A 36 -7.31 -12.23 -16.40
CA PRO A 36 -8.74 -12.41 -16.25
C PRO A 36 -9.12 -12.64 -14.78
N ILE A 37 -10.31 -12.17 -14.38
CA ILE A 37 -10.87 -12.45 -13.06
C ILE A 37 -11.14 -13.96 -12.92
N THR A 38 -10.69 -14.54 -11.81
CA THR A 38 -10.93 -15.94 -11.46
C THR A 38 -11.68 -16.11 -10.12
N SER A 39 -11.74 -15.05 -9.31
CA SER A 39 -12.36 -15.06 -7.97
C SER A 39 -13.89 -15.16 -8.01
N PHE A 40 -14.53 -14.80 -9.14
CA PHE A 40 -15.97 -14.94 -9.39
C PHE A 40 -16.26 -15.05 -10.89
N ASP A 41 -17.48 -15.46 -11.25
CA ASP A 41 -17.92 -15.48 -12.64
C ASP A 41 -18.19 -14.04 -13.13
N ALA A 42 -17.29 -13.54 -13.96
CA ALA A 42 -17.35 -12.19 -14.55
C ALA A 42 -18.13 -12.12 -15.85
N THR A 43 -18.88 -13.18 -16.24
CA THR A 43 -19.74 -13.18 -17.43
C THR A 43 -20.79 -12.08 -17.32
N GLY A 44 -20.88 -11.24 -18.36
CA GLY A 44 -21.81 -10.11 -18.39
C GLY A 44 -21.30 -8.82 -17.70
N PHE A 45 -20.10 -8.84 -17.11
CA PHE A 45 -19.47 -7.61 -16.60
C PHE A 45 -18.72 -6.87 -17.71
N ASP A 46 -18.77 -5.55 -17.68
CA ASP A 46 -17.99 -4.68 -18.57
C ASP A 46 -16.48 -4.82 -18.32
N VAL A 47 -16.11 -5.06 -17.07
CA VAL A 47 -14.71 -5.28 -16.62
C VAL A 47 -14.55 -6.72 -16.15
N ARG A 48 -13.64 -7.45 -16.80
CA ARG A 48 -13.38 -8.88 -16.58
C ARG A 48 -11.92 -9.18 -16.23
N ILE A 49 -11.18 -8.14 -15.83
CA ILE A 49 -9.74 -8.21 -15.54
C ILE A 49 -9.45 -7.67 -14.14
N ALA A 50 -8.45 -8.26 -13.50
CA ALA A 50 -7.97 -7.87 -12.17
C ALA A 50 -6.49 -8.20 -12.01
N ALA A 51 -5.87 -7.68 -10.95
CA ALA A 51 -4.58 -8.12 -10.46
C ALA A 51 -4.81 -8.97 -9.20
N GLU A 52 -5.07 -10.26 -9.39
CA GLU A 52 -5.31 -11.24 -8.33
C GLU A 52 -3.99 -11.80 -7.76
N VAL A 53 -3.96 -12.05 -6.47
CA VAL A 53 -2.88 -12.83 -5.84
C VAL A 53 -3.06 -14.30 -6.22
N LYS A 54 -2.02 -14.87 -6.86
CA LYS A 54 -2.03 -16.22 -7.42
C LYS A 54 -1.35 -17.22 -6.47
N ASP A 55 -1.81 -18.48 -6.49
CA ASP A 55 -1.17 -19.60 -5.80
C ASP A 55 -0.91 -19.36 -4.30
N PHE A 56 -1.78 -18.61 -3.64
CA PHE A 56 -1.67 -18.30 -2.23
C PHE A 56 -2.44 -19.29 -1.35
N ASP A 57 -1.71 -20.02 -0.51
CA ASP A 57 -2.28 -20.90 0.52
C ASP A 57 -2.26 -20.20 1.89
N PRO A 58 -3.43 -19.83 2.47
CA PRO A 58 -3.49 -19.19 3.77
C PRO A 58 -2.97 -20.07 4.92
N THR A 59 -2.88 -21.38 4.73
CA THR A 59 -2.37 -22.31 5.76
C THR A 59 -0.87 -22.21 5.96
N THR A 60 -0.15 -21.51 5.11
CA THR A 60 1.26 -21.16 5.31
C THR A 60 1.44 -20.08 6.39
N ALA A 61 0.41 -19.24 6.59
CA ALA A 61 0.46 -18.11 7.51
C ALA A 61 -0.32 -18.35 8.81
N MET A 62 -1.32 -19.25 8.82
CA MET A 62 -2.14 -19.54 9.99
C MET A 62 -2.68 -20.99 9.96
N ASP A 63 -3.11 -21.50 11.11
CA ASP A 63 -3.71 -22.84 11.15
C ASP A 63 -4.99 -22.91 10.31
N ARG A 64 -5.29 -24.13 9.80
CA ARG A 64 -6.40 -24.39 8.88
C ARG A 64 -7.77 -23.99 9.46
N LYS A 65 -7.96 -24.09 10.80
CA LYS A 65 -9.21 -23.72 11.46
C LYS A 65 -9.38 -22.22 11.48
N MET A 66 -8.32 -21.47 11.77
CA MET A 66 -8.33 -20.01 11.74
C MET A 66 -8.50 -19.49 10.30
N ALA A 67 -7.80 -20.06 9.32
CA ALA A 67 -7.94 -19.69 7.91
C ALA A 67 -9.39 -19.75 7.41
N ARG A 68 -10.16 -20.77 7.85
CA ARG A 68 -11.59 -20.89 7.51
C ARG A 68 -12.51 -19.88 8.18
N ARG A 69 -12.05 -19.22 9.24
CA ARG A 69 -12.85 -18.29 10.06
C ARG A 69 -12.56 -16.83 9.73
N MET A 70 -11.46 -16.58 9.03
CA MET A 70 -10.97 -15.25 8.73
C MET A 70 -11.15 -14.90 7.25
N SER A 71 -11.25 -13.62 6.96
CA SER A 71 -11.35 -13.07 5.62
C SER A 71 -10.01 -13.05 4.91
N ARG A 72 -10.03 -13.05 3.58
CA ARG A 72 -8.84 -13.13 2.73
C ARG A 72 -7.84 -11.98 3.00
N PHE A 73 -8.31 -10.76 3.28
CA PHE A 73 -7.42 -9.64 3.61
C PHE A 73 -6.61 -9.89 4.90
N ILE A 74 -7.19 -10.64 5.87
CA ILE A 74 -6.49 -11.04 7.10
C ILE A 74 -5.42 -12.08 6.78
N HIS A 75 -5.70 -13.03 5.88
CA HIS A 75 -4.72 -14.03 5.44
C HIS A 75 -3.46 -13.37 4.85
N PHE A 76 -3.66 -12.37 3.99
CA PHE A 76 -2.56 -11.62 3.38
C PHE A 76 -1.76 -10.84 4.42
N ALA A 77 -2.44 -10.15 5.35
CA ALA A 77 -1.78 -9.41 6.42
C ALA A 77 -0.94 -10.32 7.31
N MET A 78 -1.45 -11.50 7.64
CA MET A 78 -0.73 -12.48 8.46
C MET A 78 0.52 -13.01 7.76
N ALA A 79 0.43 -13.32 6.47
CA ALA A 79 1.58 -13.78 5.69
C ALA A 79 2.65 -12.70 5.59
N ALA A 80 2.27 -11.49 5.17
CA ALA A 80 3.20 -10.37 5.06
C ALA A 80 3.80 -9.96 6.43
N GLY A 81 2.98 -10.01 7.52
CA GLY A 81 3.44 -9.69 8.86
C GLY A 81 4.45 -10.69 9.41
N LYS A 82 4.21 -11.99 9.21
CA LYS A 82 5.16 -13.05 9.59
C LYS A 82 6.48 -12.92 8.84
N GLU A 83 6.41 -12.68 7.54
CA GLU A 83 7.60 -12.45 6.73
C GLU A 83 8.39 -11.22 7.23
N ALA A 84 7.72 -10.10 7.50
CA ALA A 84 8.37 -8.89 8.00
C ALA A 84 9.06 -9.10 9.36
N VAL A 85 8.44 -9.86 10.27
CA VAL A 85 9.05 -10.21 11.56
C VAL A 85 10.28 -11.09 11.36
N VAL A 86 10.22 -12.10 10.48
CA VAL A 86 11.38 -12.96 10.16
C VAL A 86 12.50 -12.13 9.52
N ASP A 87 12.19 -11.27 8.56
CA ASP A 87 13.17 -10.41 7.88
C ASP A 87 13.86 -9.46 8.86
N SER A 88 13.11 -8.91 9.82
CA SER A 88 13.65 -8.04 10.87
C SER A 88 14.54 -8.78 11.89
N ARG A 89 14.47 -10.10 11.95
CA ARG A 89 15.08 -10.95 12.98
C ARG A 89 14.63 -10.62 14.41
N LEU A 90 13.39 -10.13 14.55
CA LEU A 90 12.76 -9.99 15.86
C LEU A 90 12.24 -11.35 16.31
N ASP A 91 12.53 -11.70 17.57
CA ASP A 91 11.97 -12.85 18.25
C ASP A 91 11.32 -12.39 19.55
N PHE A 92 10.01 -12.53 19.62
CA PHE A 92 9.21 -12.10 20.77
C PHE A 92 9.06 -13.20 21.84
N SER A 93 9.63 -14.42 21.67
CA SER A 93 9.39 -15.57 22.53
C SER A 93 9.71 -15.30 23.99
N ASP A 94 10.88 -14.68 24.25
CA ASP A 94 11.39 -14.42 25.59
C ASP A 94 11.10 -12.99 26.10
N TRP A 95 10.25 -12.23 25.39
CA TRP A 95 9.94 -10.86 25.81
C TRP A 95 8.99 -10.84 26.99
N THR A 96 9.29 -9.97 27.97
CA THR A 96 8.42 -9.71 29.12
C THR A 96 7.13 -8.99 28.69
N PRO A 97 6.05 -9.00 29.49
CA PRO A 97 4.86 -8.22 29.22
C PRO A 97 5.14 -6.73 28.98
N GLU A 98 6.08 -6.13 29.72
CA GLU A 98 6.48 -4.72 29.59
C GLU A 98 7.18 -4.46 28.25
N GLN A 99 7.99 -5.40 27.76
CA GLN A 99 8.61 -5.30 26.43
C GLN A 99 7.55 -5.45 25.33
N ARG A 100 6.59 -6.38 25.49
CA ARG A 100 5.49 -6.60 24.54
C ARG A 100 4.53 -5.41 24.48
N ASP A 101 4.34 -4.67 25.59
CA ASP A 101 3.58 -3.40 25.65
C ASP A 101 4.23 -2.28 24.82
N ARG A 102 5.54 -2.41 24.53
CA ARG A 102 6.30 -1.48 23.68
C ARG A 102 6.22 -1.82 22.19
N VAL A 103 5.42 -2.82 21.79
CA VAL A 103 5.22 -3.22 20.40
C VAL A 103 3.79 -2.96 19.96
N SER A 104 3.62 -2.05 19.01
CA SER A 104 2.32 -1.63 18.48
C SER A 104 2.07 -2.26 17.10
N VAL A 105 0.80 -2.31 16.70
CA VAL A 105 0.40 -2.74 15.35
C VAL A 105 -0.47 -1.68 14.70
N ALA A 106 -0.08 -1.20 13.52
CA ALA A 106 -0.78 -0.20 12.72
C ALA A 106 -0.99 -0.75 11.29
N VAL A 107 -1.98 -1.62 11.11
CA VAL A 107 -2.28 -2.25 9.82
C VAL A 107 -3.66 -1.82 9.34
N ASN A 108 -3.68 -1.12 8.21
CA ASN A 108 -4.83 -0.41 7.68
C ASN A 108 -5.46 -1.17 6.50
N THR A 109 -6.74 -0.91 6.25
CA THR A 109 -7.48 -1.42 5.09
C THR A 109 -8.53 -0.40 4.68
N SER A 110 -9.03 -0.45 3.46
CA SER A 110 -10.14 0.42 3.03
C SER A 110 -11.51 -0.26 3.18
N GLY A 111 -11.58 -1.55 2.95
CA GLY A 111 -12.84 -2.30 2.90
C GLY A 111 -13.00 -3.37 3.97
N GLY A 112 -11.92 -3.92 4.51
CA GLY A 112 -12.00 -5.07 5.39
C GLY A 112 -12.60 -6.31 4.72
N GLY A 113 -13.32 -7.14 5.48
CA GLY A 113 -13.91 -8.40 5.03
C GLY A 113 -15.30 -8.27 4.41
N GLN A 114 -15.48 -7.42 3.40
CA GLN A 114 -16.79 -7.15 2.76
C GLN A 114 -17.46 -8.42 2.22
N GLU A 115 -16.70 -9.45 1.85
CA GLU A 115 -17.24 -10.75 1.42
C GLU A 115 -18.10 -11.41 2.50
N GLN A 116 -17.84 -11.13 3.79
CA GLN A 116 -18.63 -11.67 4.89
C GLN A 116 -20.05 -11.13 4.89
N VAL A 117 -20.26 -9.88 4.47
CA VAL A 117 -21.60 -9.29 4.36
C VAL A 117 -22.34 -9.89 3.17
N THR A 118 -21.70 -9.97 2.00
CA THR A 118 -22.34 -10.48 0.80
C THR A 118 -22.70 -11.96 0.92
N GLU A 119 -21.79 -12.78 1.42
CA GLU A 119 -22.04 -14.21 1.65
C GLU A 119 -23.01 -14.44 2.81
N GLY A 120 -22.87 -13.67 3.90
CA GLY A 120 -23.79 -13.73 5.04
C GLY A 120 -25.24 -13.41 4.67
N ALA A 121 -25.45 -12.38 3.83
CA ALA A 121 -26.77 -12.02 3.33
C ALA A 121 -27.36 -13.16 2.46
N ARG A 122 -26.56 -13.72 1.56
CA ARG A 122 -26.98 -14.86 0.72
C ARG A 122 -27.36 -16.08 1.56
N ILE A 123 -26.58 -16.41 2.60
CA ILE A 123 -26.88 -17.53 3.51
C ILE A 123 -28.16 -17.25 4.30
N LEU A 124 -28.31 -16.03 4.83
CA LEU A 124 -29.50 -15.62 5.57
C LEU A 124 -30.77 -15.80 4.75
N GLU A 125 -30.75 -15.37 3.51
CA GLU A 125 -31.91 -15.48 2.58
C GLU A 125 -32.21 -16.92 2.16
N THR A 126 -31.18 -17.73 1.88
CA THR A 126 -31.33 -19.06 1.30
C THR A 126 -31.44 -20.20 2.32
N ARG A 127 -30.82 -20.02 3.51
CA ARG A 127 -30.66 -21.08 4.52
C ARG A 127 -31.14 -20.70 5.94
N GLY A 128 -31.48 -19.42 6.12
CA GLY A 128 -31.97 -18.89 7.40
C GLY A 128 -30.88 -18.50 8.41
N PRO A 129 -31.26 -17.82 9.51
CA PRO A 129 -30.34 -17.19 10.46
C PRO A 129 -29.43 -18.18 11.19
N GLY A 130 -29.85 -19.41 11.43
CA GLY A 130 -29.05 -20.43 12.13
C GLY A 130 -27.81 -20.93 11.32
N GLN A 131 -27.68 -20.56 10.06
CA GLN A 131 -26.58 -20.97 9.19
C GLN A 131 -25.54 -19.86 8.95
N VAL A 132 -25.81 -18.63 9.38
CA VAL A 132 -24.86 -17.51 9.29
C VAL A 132 -23.67 -17.79 10.24
N SER A 133 -22.46 -17.60 9.76
CA SER A 133 -21.24 -17.85 10.54
C SER A 133 -21.19 -16.97 11.82
N PRO A 134 -20.95 -17.54 13.01
CA PRO A 134 -20.73 -16.74 14.22
C PRO A 134 -19.44 -15.89 14.16
N PHE A 135 -18.56 -16.18 13.22
CA PHE A 135 -17.31 -15.43 12.98
C PHE A 135 -17.46 -14.34 11.91
N ALA A 136 -18.63 -14.18 11.29
CA ALA A 136 -18.83 -13.20 10.21
C ALA A 136 -18.48 -11.77 10.66
N ILE A 137 -18.89 -11.36 11.87
CA ILE A 137 -18.62 -10.01 12.38
C ILE A 137 -17.12 -9.80 12.69
N PRO A 138 -16.42 -10.66 13.45
CA PRO A 138 -14.97 -10.55 13.59
C PRO A 138 -14.21 -10.56 12.24
N ALA A 139 -14.57 -11.46 11.33
CA ALA A 139 -13.91 -11.57 10.03
C ALA A 139 -14.19 -10.38 9.10
N LEU A 140 -15.33 -9.70 9.25
CA LEU A 140 -15.67 -8.46 8.55
C LEU A 140 -14.82 -7.27 9.01
N SER A 141 -14.53 -7.21 10.33
CA SER A 141 -13.91 -6.02 10.92
C SER A 141 -12.54 -5.70 10.31
N GLY A 142 -12.36 -4.47 9.78
CA GLY A 142 -11.09 -4.02 9.23
C GLY A 142 -9.93 -4.07 10.23
N SER A 143 -10.21 -3.90 11.53
CA SER A 143 -9.19 -3.98 12.59
C SER A 143 -8.69 -5.41 12.83
N MET A 144 -9.39 -6.43 12.36
CA MET A 144 -9.03 -7.80 12.67
C MET A 144 -7.67 -8.23 12.08
N ALA A 145 -7.22 -7.65 10.99
CA ALA A 145 -5.89 -7.90 10.46
C ALA A 145 -4.80 -7.49 11.47
N ALA A 146 -4.90 -6.29 12.02
CA ALA A 146 -3.98 -5.81 13.05
C ALA A 146 -4.11 -6.62 14.36
N CYS A 147 -5.36 -6.94 14.77
CA CYS A 147 -5.60 -7.75 15.97
C CYS A 147 -5.02 -9.18 15.85
N GLN A 148 -5.11 -9.81 14.67
CA GLN A 148 -4.54 -11.15 14.46
C GLN A 148 -3.02 -11.15 14.55
N LEU A 149 -2.34 -10.13 14.01
CA LEU A 149 -0.89 -9.97 14.19
C LEU A 149 -0.51 -9.76 15.66
N SER A 150 -1.27 -8.92 16.39
CA SER A 150 -1.07 -8.74 17.83
C SER A 150 -1.21 -10.06 18.59
N MET A 151 -2.26 -10.85 18.31
CA MET A 151 -2.49 -12.15 18.95
C MET A 151 -1.43 -13.18 18.59
N GLU A 152 -1.00 -13.24 17.32
CA GLU A 152 0.02 -14.18 16.85
C GLU A 152 1.35 -14.03 17.59
N PHE A 153 1.78 -12.80 17.79
CA PHE A 153 3.06 -12.50 18.42
C PHE A 153 2.94 -12.11 19.91
N GLY A 154 1.73 -12.11 20.46
CA GLY A 154 1.46 -11.72 21.85
C GLY A 154 1.83 -10.27 22.16
N LEU A 155 1.61 -9.34 21.22
CA LEU A 155 1.92 -7.93 21.34
C LEU A 155 0.86 -7.22 22.17
N LEU A 156 1.27 -6.41 23.15
CA LEU A 156 0.35 -5.79 24.11
C LEU A 156 0.23 -4.28 23.94
N GLY A 157 1.03 -3.66 23.07
CA GLY A 157 0.93 -2.24 22.76
C GLY A 157 -0.32 -1.89 21.94
N PRO A 158 -0.54 -0.61 21.63
CA PRO A 158 -1.69 -0.15 20.85
C PRO A 158 -1.88 -0.88 19.52
N VAL A 159 -3.11 -1.30 19.24
CA VAL A 159 -3.51 -1.89 17.96
C VAL A 159 -4.47 -0.92 17.27
N ILE A 160 -4.08 -0.37 16.14
CA ILE A 160 -4.85 0.63 15.41
C ILE A 160 -5.08 0.22 13.96
N THR A 161 -6.22 0.63 13.44
CA THR A 161 -6.57 0.51 12.02
C THR A 161 -7.31 1.77 11.60
N GLN A 162 -6.81 2.44 10.59
CA GLN A 162 -7.43 3.60 9.99
C GLN A 162 -7.97 3.28 8.60
N VAL A 163 -9.04 3.97 8.23
CA VAL A 163 -9.68 3.87 6.91
C VAL A 163 -9.63 5.24 6.24
N ALA A 164 -8.91 5.32 5.13
CA ALA A 164 -8.77 6.53 4.30
C ALA A 164 -8.73 6.17 2.80
N ALA A 165 -9.58 5.21 2.41
CA ALA A 165 -9.62 4.66 1.07
C ALA A 165 -8.21 4.27 0.57
N CYS A 166 -7.78 4.77 -0.61
CA CYS A 166 -6.49 4.42 -1.20
C CYS A 166 -5.27 5.01 -0.44
N ALA A 167 -5.47 5.93 0.49
CA ALA A 167 -4.42 6.52 1.32
C ALA A 167 -4.17 5.75 2.63
N SER A 168 -5.01 4.75 2.96
CA SER A 168 -5.04 4.09 4.28
C SER A 168 -3.66 3.62 4.75
N SER A 169 -2.91 2.87 3.96
CA SER A 169 -1.63 2.33 4.40
C SER A 169 -0.46 3.32 4.35
N VAL A 170 -0.60 4.50 3.73
CA VAL A 170 0.40 5.57 3.92
C VAL A 170 0.31 6.13 5.34
N ILE A 171 -0.88 6.16 5.92
CA ILE A 171 -1.13 6.70 7.26
C ILE A 171 -0.42 5.87 8.34
N CYS A 172 -0.27 4.56 8.16
CA CYS A 172 0.41 3.72 9.14
C CYS A 172 1.86 4.17 9.41
N PHE A 173 2.53 4.77 8.42
CA PHE A 173 3.89 5.32 8.60
C PHE A 173 3.86 6.58 9.46
N GLN A 174 2.83 7.43 9.31
CA GLN A 174 2.65 8.59 10.20
C GLN A 174 2.38 8.14 11.64
N ASP A 175 1.49 7.17 11.83
CA ASP A 175 1.14 6.67 13.15
C ASP A 175 2.35 6.02 13.82
N GLY A 176 3.04 5.11 13.12
CA GLY A 176 4.23 4.44 13.63
C GLY A 176 5.37 5.43 13.96
N LEU A 177 5.63 6.40 13.07
CA LEU A 177 6.61 7.46 13.31
C LEU A 177 6.26 8.24 14.59
N ARG A 178 4.99 8.65 14.76
CA ARG A 178 4.57 9.42 15.94
C ARG A 178 4.63 8.62 17.24
N MET A 179 4.24 7.34 17.21
CA MET A 179 4.36 6.45 18.38
C MET A 179 5.81 6.33 18.84
N ILE A 180 6.74 6.11 17.88
CA ILE A 180 8.18 6.03 18.19
C ILE A 180 8.71 7.37 18.70
N GLN A 181 8.38 8.48 18.04
CA GLN A 181 8.83 9.81 18.44
C GLN A 181 8.38 10.21 19.85
N ARG A 182 7.16 9.84 20.25
CA ARG A 182 6.59 10.10 21.58
C ARG A 182 7.07 9.12 22.64
N GLY A 183 7.82 8.08 22.24
CA GLY A 183 8.24 7.02 23.15
C GLY A 183 7.09 6.11 23.58
N GLU A 184 5.99 6.06 22.87
CA GLU A 184 4.85 5.17 23.12
C GLU A 184 5.17 3.74 22.69
N ALA A 185 5.95 3.57 21.63
CA ALA A 185 6.41 2.27 21.12
C ALA A 185 7.91 2.30 20.81
N ASP A 186 8.54 1.13 20.89
CA ASP A 186 9.90 0.89 20.40
C ASP A 186 9.88 0.15 19.05
N VAL A 187 8.82 -0.62 18.80
CA VAL A 187 8.59 -1.38 17.58
C VAL A 187 7.13 -1.16 17.11
N VAL A 188 6.92 -1.00 15.82
CA VAL A 188 5.57 -0.92 15.22
C VAL A 188 5.53 -1.81 13.98
N LEU A 189 4.59 -2.75 13.95
CA LEU A 189 4.21 -3.46 12.73
C LEU A 189 3.29 -2.53 11.94
N ALA A 190 3.82 -1.85 10.91
CA ALA A 190 3.10 -0.88 10.11
C ALA A 190 2.78 -1.44 8.72
N GLY A 191 1.56 -1.31 8.24
CA GLY A 191 1.23 -1.88 6.95
C GLY A 191 -0.19 -1.63 6.45
N GLY A 192 -0.56 -2.42 5.47
CA GLY A 192 -1.92 -2.42 4.94
C GLY A 192 -2.24 -3.68 4.15
N THR A 193 -3.51 -3.97 4.07
CA THR A 193 -4.03 -5.18 3.42
C THR A 193 -5.38 -4.92 2.77
N GLU A 194 -5.63 -5.59 1.65
CA GLU A 194 -6.91 -5.47 0.95
C GLU A 194 -7.20 -6.74 0.14
N ALA A 195 -8.47 -7.18 0.16
CA ALA A 195 -8.96 -8.27 -0.69
C ALA A 195 -10.36 -7.90 -1.25
N PRO A 196 -10.43 -6.93 -2.17
CA PRO A 196 -11.68 -6.27 -2.53
C PRO A 196 -12.34 -6.88 -3.77
N LEU A 197 -11.83 -8.00 -4.29
CA LEU A 197 -12.23 -8.55 -5.59
C LEU A 197 -13.58 -9.28 -5.52
N LEU A 198 -14.64 -8.51 -5.31
CA LEU A 198 -16.02 -8.95 -5.18
C LEU A 198 -16.88 -8.49 -6.37
N ALA A 199 -17.79 -9.32 -6.82
CA ALA A 199 -18.67 -9.00 -7.95
C ALA A 199 -19.43 -7.67 -7.75
N VAL A 200 -19.95 -7.40 -6.53
CA VAL A 200 -20.64 -6.14 -6.22
C VAL A 200 -19.73 -4.93 -6.34
N ALA A 201 -18.46 -5.04 -5.92
CA ALA A 201 -17.50 -3.95 -6.03
C ALA A 201 -17.12 -3.67 -7.49
N PHE A 202 -16.91 -4.73 -8.30
CA PHE A 202 -16.67 -4.59 -9.74
C PHE A 202 -17.85 -3.96 -10.47
N ALA A 203 -19.09 -4.36 -10.14
CA ALA A 203 -20.30 -3.73 -10.72
C ALA A 203 -20.36 -2.24 -10.37
N ALA A 204 -20.14 -1.88 -9.10
CA ALA A 204 -20.20 -0.49 -8.65
C ALA A 204 -19.11 0.39 -9.29
N LEU A 205 -17.85 -0.06 -9.29
CA LEU A 205 -16.72 0.68 -9.87
C LEU A 205 -16.77 0.70 -11.42
N GLY A 206 -17.27 -0.37 -12.04
CA GLY A 206 -17.54 -0.43 -13.47
C GLY A 206 -18.59 0.59 -13.91
N ASN A 207 -19.72 0.68 -13.17
CA ASN A 207 -20.78 1.67 -13.40
C ASN A 207 -20.27 3.10 -13.14
N MET A 208 -19.33 3.29 -12.23
CA MET A 208 -18.68 4.58 -11.98
C MET A 208 -17.73 4.98 -13.13
N GLY A 209 -17.33 4.05 -13.99
CA GLY A 209 -16.32 4.27 -15.03
C GLY A 209 -14.91 4.43 -14.49
N ALA A 210 -14.63 3.89 -13.31
CA ALA A 210 -13.32 4.01 -12.65
C ALA A 210 -12.31 2.93 -13.08
N LEU A 211 -12.81 1.79 -13.58
CA LEU A 211 -11.98 0.64 -13.96
C LEU A 211 -11.66 0.64 -15.46
N SER A 212 -10.47 0.16 -15.80
CA SER A 212 -10.08 -0.08 -17.18
C SER A 212 -10.94 -1.20 -17.79
N ARG A 213 -11.36 -1.00 -19.04
CA ARG A 213 -12.15 -1.95 -19.84
C ARG A 213 -11.30 -2.71 -20.86
N ARG A 214 -9.98 -2.68 -20.74
CA ARG A 214 -9.04 -3.34 -21.67
C ARG A 214 -8.99 -4.85 -21.44
N ASN A 215 -10.15 -5.51 -21.55
CA ASN A 215 -10.33 -6.94 -21.28
C ASN A 215 -9.51 -7.86 -22.20
N ASP A 216 -9.25 -7.41 -23.43
CA ASP A 216 -8.56 -8.21 -24.46
C ASP A 216 -7.04 -8.20 -24.29
N ASP A 217 -6.51 -7.26 -23.50
CA ASP A 217 -5.08 -7.14 -23.19
C ASP A 217 -4.88 -6.70 -21.73
N PRO A 218 -5.15 -7.61 -20.75
CA PRO A 218 -5.12 -7.27 -19.33
C PRO A 218 -3.78 -6.71 -18.84
N GLN A 219 -2.67 -7.23 -19.39
CA GLN A 219 -1.32 -6.79 -18.96
C GLN A 219 -1.02 -5.34 -19.35
N ARG A 220 -1.75 -4.79 -20.33
CA ARG A 220 -1.63 -3.39 -20.76
C ARG A 220 -2.74 -2.48 -20.23
N ALA A 221 -3.59 -2.97 -19.32
CA ALA A 221 -4.73 -2.21 -18.79
C ALA A 221 -4.26 -1.07 -17.87
N SER A 222 -3.41 -1.37 -16.88
CA SER A 222 -2.85 -0.32 -16.01
C SER A 222 -1.67 0.37 -16.70
N ARG A 223 -1.85 1.65 -17.04
CA ARG A 223 -0.89 2.46 -17.82
C ARG A 223 -0.81 3.90 -17.29
N PRO A 224 -0.30 4.09 -16.06
CA PRO A 224 -0.24 5.42 -15.46
C PRO A 224 0.47 6.44 -16.35
N PHE A 225 -0.09 7.67 -16.43
CA PHE A 225 0.42 8.82 -17.18
C PHE A 225 0.38 8.68 -18.71
N ASP A 226 -0.03 7.53 -19.23
CA ASP A 226 -0.18 7.30 -20.68
C ASP A 226 -1.45 7.98 -21.20
N ARG A 227 -1.41 8.41 -22.47
CA ARG A 227 -2.54 9.08 -23.13
C ARG A 227 -3.78 8.19 -23.25
N ASP A 228 -3.57 6.90 -23.48
CA ASP A 228 -4.64 5.92 -23.69
C ASP A 228 -5.10 5.23 -22.40
N ARG A 229 -4.80 5.80 -21.22
CA ARG A 229 -5.31 5.29 -19.94
C ARG A 229 -6.81 5.49 -19.82
N ASP A 230 -7.52 4.48 -19.35
CA ASP A 230 -9.00 4.45 -19.32
C ASP A 230 -9.58 4.09 -17.94
N GLY A 231 -8.75 3.97 -16.92
CA GLY A 231 -9.15 3.60 -15.57
C GLY A 231 -8.10 2.74 -14.86
N PHE A 232 -8.30 2.46 -13.59
CA PHE A 232 -7.37 1.63 -12.83
C PHE A 232 -7.68 0.13 -13.00
N LEU A 233 -6.66 -0.70 -12.83
CA LEU A 233 -6.81 -2.15 -12.68
C LEU A 233 -6.99 -2.48 -11.20
N TYR A 234 -8.10 -3.14 -10.84
CA TYR A 234 -8.38 -3.51 -9.45
C TYR A 234 -7.49 -4.66 -9.00
N GLY A 235 -6.89 -4.55 -7.82
CA GLY A 235 -5.97 -5.56 -7.30
C GLY A 235 -6.15 -5.84 -5.81
N GLU A 236 -5.49 -6.89 -5.33
CA GLU A 236 -5.51 -7.34 -3.94
C GLU A 236 -4.10 -7.62 -3.43
N GLY A 237 -3.90 -7.64 -2.11
CA GLY A 237 -2.63 -7.98 -1.49
C GLY A 237 -2.42 -7.30 -0.15
N ALA A 238 -1.21 -7.45 0.38
CA ALA A 238 -0.78 -6.82 1.63
C ALA A 238 0.72 -6.51 1.62
N GLY A 239 1.11 -5.58 2.46
CA GLY A 239 2.49 -5.39 2.87
C GLY A 239 2.56 -5.02 4.35
N VAL A 240 3.62 -5.45 5.01
CA VAL A 240 3.94 -5.08 6.39
C VAL A 240 5.40 -4.69 6.47
N VAL A 241 5.67 -3.64 7.22
CA VAL A 241 7.00 -3.09 7.48
C VAL A 241 7.20 -3.05 8.99
N ILE A 242 8.35 -3.50 9.48
CA ILE A 242 8.75 -3.33 10.88
C ILE A 242 9.44 -1.98 11.01
N LEU A 243 8.80 -1.08 11.76
CA LEU A 243 9.42 0.16 12.20
C LEU A 243 9.98 -0.03 13.59
N GLU A 244 11.20 0.42 13.82
CA GLU A 244 11.83 0.43 15.13
C GLU A 244 12.36 1.82 15.46
N SER A 245 12.45 2.14 16.76
CA SER A 245 13.31 3.26 17.13
C SER A 245 14.77 2.93 16.78
N ALA A 246 15.49 3.89 16.24
CA ALA A 246 16.89 3.68 15.85
C ALA A 246 17.74 3.14 17.02
N GLU A 247 17.48 3.64 18.26
CA GLU A 247 18.18 3.18 19.45
C GLU A 247 17.91 1.69 19.74
N HIS A 248 16.67 1.23 19.54
CA HIS A 248 16.32 -0.19 19.72
C HIS A 248 16.98 -1.04 18.65
N ALA A 249 16.88 -0.65 17.39
CA ALA A 249 17.45 -1.36 16.25
C ALA A 249 18.98 -1.49 16.34
N LEU A 250 19.69 -0.39 16.63
CA LEU A 250 21.14 -0.38 16.77
C LEU A 250 21.62 -1.22 17.96
N ARG A 251 20.94 -1.13 19.12
CA ARG A 251 21.29 -1.91 20.32
C ARG A 251 21.24 -3.42 20.10
N ARG A 252 20.30 -3.92 19.26
CA ARG A 252 20.19 -5.33 18.93
C ARG A 252 20.96 -5.75 17.66
N GLY A 253 21.67 -4.82 17.02
CA GLY A 253 22.43 -5.08 15.80
C GLY A 253 21.56 -5.37 14.57
N ALA A 254 20.39 -4.74 14.47
CA ALA A 254 19.49 -4.91 13.33
C ALA A 254 20.08 -4.37 12.04
N THR A 255 19.76 -5.01 10.92
CA THR A 255 19.99 -4.42 9.59
C THR A 255 18.94 -3.36 9.33
N ILE A 256 19.34 -2.11 9.22
CA ILE A 256 18.45 -0.99 8.92
C ILE A 256 18.36 -0.82 7.40
N GLN A 257 17.15 -0.85 6.87
CA GLN A 257 16.87 -0.81 5.43
C GLN A 257 16.61 0.61 4.93
N ALA A 258 15.94 1.44 5.73
CA ALA A 258 15.64 2.84 5.48
C ALA A 258 15.22 3.53 6.78
N GLU A 259 15.04 4.85 6.74
CA GLU A 259 14.47 5.67 7.81
C GLU A 259 13.19 6.33 7.33
N VAL A 260 12.17 6.41 8.17
CA VAL A 260 10.96 7.22 7.94
C VAL A 260 11.19 8.59 8.56
N LEU A 261 11.35 9.60 7.72
CA LEU A 261 11.69 10.96 8.17
C LEU A 261 10.48 11.78 8.58
N GLY A 262 9.39 11.68 7.82
CA GLY A 262 8.22 12.50 8.03
C GLY A 262 7.01 12.02 7.23
N ALA A 263 5.83 12.45 7.64
CA ALA A 263 4.59 12.16 6.95
C ALA A 263 3.54 13.24 7.21
N ALA A 264 2.60 13.38 6.28
CA ALA A 264 1.51 14.32 6.43
C ALA A 264 0.22 13.85 5.75
N MET A 265 -0.89 14.34 6.27
CA MET A 265 -2.23 14.15 5.71
C MET A 265 -2.88 15.50 5.43
N THR A 266 -3.73 15.52 4.40
CA THR A 266 -4.61 16.64 4.05
C THR A 266 -5.92 16.15 3.48
N ALA A 267 -6.86 17.07 3.24
CA ALA A 267 -8.10 16.79 2.54
C ALA A 267 -8.29 17.78 1.38
N ASP A 268 -8.88 17.31 0.29
CA ASP A 268 -9.26 18.19 -0.85
C ASP A 268 -10.50 19.03 -0.53
N ALA A 269 -11.43 18.51 0.27
CA ALA A 269 -12.73 19.12 0.56
C ALA A 269 -13.48 19.52 -0.73
N PHE A 270 -13.43 18.67 -1.76
CA PHE A 270 -13.92 18.98 -3.10
C PHE A 270 -15.09 18.09 -3.56
N HIS A 271 -14.86 16.78 -3.68
CA HIS A 271 -15.85 15.85 -4.23
C HIS A 271 -15.68 14.44 -3.63
N ILE A 272 -16.77 13.64 -3.65
CA ILE A 272 -16.79 12.29 -3.07
C ILE A 272 -15.82 11.30 -3.76
N SER A 273 -15.59 11.44 -5.07
CA SER A 273 -14.75 10.50 -5.84
C SER A 273 -13.73 11.16 -6.77
N ALA A 274 -13.93 12.43 -7.15
CA ALA A 274 -12.99 13.16 -8.00
C ALA A 274 -11.97 13.95 -7.15
N PRO A 275 -10.68 13.98 -7.55
CA PRO A 275 -9.69 14.84 -6.92
C PRO A 275 -9.98 16.31 -7.22
N ASP A 276 -9.48 17.23 -6.37
CA ASP A 276 -9.46 18.67 -6.69
C ASP A 276 -8.64 18.90 -7.97
N PRO A 277 -9.23 19.41 -9.07
CA PRO A 277 -8.52 19.57 -10.35
C PRO A 277 -7.26 20.42 -10.28
N ALA A 278 -7.16 21.29 -9.29
CA ALA A 278 -5.96 22.09 -9.04
C ALA A 278 -4.88 21.34 -8.26
N GLY A 279 -5.18 20.13 -7.71
CA GLY A 279 -4.25 19.32 -6.93
C GLY A 279 -3.78 19.96 -5.63
N ARG A 280 -4.56 20.90 -5.06
CA ARG A 280 -4.14 21.68 -3.89
C ARG A 280 -3.92 20.82 -2.65
N GLY A 281 -4.84 19.86 -2.38
CA GLY A 281 -4.74 18.96 -1.24
C GLY A 281 -3.50 18.06 -1.36
N ALA A 282 -3.27 17.46 -2.50
CA ALA A 282 -2.10 16.63 -2.79
C ALA A 282 -0.79 17.42 -2.68
N CYS A 283 -0.70 18.60 -3.30
CA CYS A 283 0.44 19.51 -3.18
C CYS A 283 0.73 19.86 -1.71
N MET A 284 -0.31 20.16 -0.94
CA MET A 284 -0.20 20.51 0.47
C MET A 284 0.29 19.31 1.31
N ALA A 285 -0.16 18.09 1.01
CA ALA A 285 0.31 16.87 1.68
C ALA A 285 1.82 16.66 1.43
N MET A 286 2.27 16.75 0.18
CA MET A 286 3.69 16.64 -0.18
C MET A 286 4.54 17.71 0.52
N THR A 287 4.13 18.98 0.45
CA THR A 287 4.86 20.10 1.09
C THR A 287 4.94 19.94 2.60
N LYS A 288 3.84 19.50 3.26
CA LYS A 288 3.82 19.25 4.70
C LYS A 288 4.69 18.06 5.08
N ALA A 289 4.67 16.96 4.29
CA ALA A 289 5.50 15.79 4.54
C ALA A 289 7.00 16.11 4.42
N MET A 290 7.42 16.86 3.40
CA MET A 290 8.79 17.35 3.26
C MET A 290 9.20 18.23 4.45
N ARG A 291 8.34 19.16 4.85
CA ARG A 291 8.60 20.02 6.02
C ARG A 291 8.73 19.20 7.32
N ASP A 292 7.87 18.20 7.54
CA ASP A 292 7.93 17.30 8.69
C ASP A 292 9.21 16.48 8.69
N ALA A 293 9.66 16.06 7.50
CA ALA A 293 10.89 15.34 7.27
C ALA A 293 12.17 16.22 7.35
N GLY A 294 12.05 17.53 7.32
CA GLY A 294 13.19 18.45 7.19
C GLY A 294 13.91 18.31 5.86
N VAL A 295 13.20 17.99 4.77
CA VAL A 295 13.74 17.73 3.42
C VAL A 295 13.34 18.88 2.49
N ALA A 296 14.32 19.43 1.77
CA ALA A 296 14.05 20.39 0.69
C ALA A 296 13.63 19.65 -0.60
N PRO A 297 12.87 20.31 -1.50
CA PRO A 297 12.44 19.67 -2.75
C PRO A 297 13.57 19.06 -3.57
N ASP A 298 14.73 19.69 -3.62
CA ASP A 298 15.92 19.28 -4.39
C ASP A 298 16.74 18.14 -3.75
N GLU A 299 16.38 17.71 -2.55
CA GLU A 299 16.93 16.52 -1.89
C GLU A 299 16.13 15.25 -2.22
N LEU A 300 15.00 15.35 -2.96
CA LEU A 300 14.21 14.18 -3.37
C LEU A 300 14.79 13.59 -4.65
N ASP A 301 15.14 12.30 -4.61
CA ASP A 301 15.64 11.55 -5.76
C ASP A 301 14.52 10.79 -6.48
N TYR A 302 13.48 10.38 -5.72
CA TYR A 302 12.44 9.51 -6.23
C TYR A 302 11.06 9.80 -5.62
N VAL A 303 10.03 9.78 -6.46
CA VAL A 303 8.62 9.83 -6.04
C VAL A 303 7.91 8.55 -6.52
N VAL A 304 7.45 7.74 -5.58
CA VAL A 304 6.51 6.66 -5.88
C VAL A 304 5.12 7.28 -5.95
N ALA A 305 4.66 7.48 -7.18
CA ALA A 305 3.41 8.17 -7.43
C ALA A 305 2.18 7.38 -6.98
N HIS A 306 1.11 8.08 -6.68
CA HIS A 306 -0.20 7.45 -6.59
C HIS A 306 -0.58 6.81 -7.91
N GLY A 307 -0.42 7.51 -9.06
CA GLY A 307 -0.38 6.99 -10.41
C GLY A 307 -1.35 5.85 -10.70
N THR A 308 -2.65 6.12 -10.68
CA THR A 308 -3.70 5.10 -10.75
C THR A 308 -4.06 4.66 -12.17
N SER A 309 -3.52 5.30 -13.20
CA SER A 309 -3.97 5.08 -14.60
C SER A 309 -5.38 5.59 -14.87
N THR A 310 -5.87 6.55 -14.08
CA THR A 310 -7.15 7.22 -14.34
C THR A 310 -6.93 8.55 -15.02
N PRO A 311 -7.84 8.97 -15.94
CA PRO A 311 -7.71 10.25 -16.63
C PRO A 311 -7.55 11.45 -15.70
N LEU A 312 -8.27 11.49 -14.57
CA LEU A 312 -8.27 12.63 -13.66
C LEU A 312 -7.07 12.64 -12.69
N ASN A 313 -6.77 11.48 -12.06
CA ASN A 313 -5.73 11.44 -11.04
C ASN A 313 -4.36 11.79 -11.60
N ASP A 314 -3.97 11.19 -12.71
CA ASP A 314 -2.58 11.26 -13.18
C ASP A 314 -2.19 12.69 -13.63
N VAL A 315 -3.14 13.40 -14.24
CA VAL A 315 -3.00 14.83 -14.57
C VAL A 315 -2.93 15.68 -13.29
N THR A 316 -3.85 15.43 -12.35
CA THR A 316 -3.91 16.19 -11.11
C THR A 316 -2.66 15.99 -10.25
N GLU A 317 -2.18 14.74 -10.15
CA GLU A 317 -0.95 14.42 -9.42
C GLU A 317 0.27 15.05 -10.07
N THR A 318 0.37 15.04 -11.41
CA THR A 318 1.44 15.74 -12.13
C THR A 318 1.48 17.23 -11.80
N ARG A 319 0.32 17.89 -11.79
CA ARG A 319 0.19 19.31 -11.39
C ARG A 319 0.62 19.53 -9.94
N ALA A 320 0.18 18.64 -9.04
CA ALA A 320 0.53 18.72 -7.63
C ALA A 320 2.04 18.53 -7.38
N ILE A 321 2.68 17.57 -8.06
CA ILE A 321 4.14 17.36 -7.99
C ILE A 321 4.89 18.60 -8.49
N LYS A 322 4.48 19.17 -9.63
CA LYS A 322 5.08 20.41 -10.16
C LYS A 322 4.94 21.57 -9.17
N ALA A 323 3.78 21.71 -8.54
CA ALA A 323 3.54 22.77 -7.55
C ALA A 323 4.33 22.59 -6.26
N ALA A 324 4.48 21.33 -5.78
CA ALA A 324 5.20 21.01 -4.55
C ALA A 324 6.72 21.10 -4.70
N LEU A 325 7.27 20.64 -5.85
CA LEU A 325 8.71 20.53 -6.07
C LEU A 325 9.30 21.65 -6.93
N GLY A 326 8.47 22.50 -7.52
CA GLY A 326 8.93 23.60 -8.37
C GLY A 326 9.80 23.13 -9.54
N ALA A 327 10.96 23.77 -9.75
CA ALA A 327 11.87 23.43 -10.83
C ALA A 327 12.45 22.00 -10.71
N HIS A 328 12.49 21.43 -9.50
CA HIS A 328 13.03 20.08 -9.27
C HIS A 328 12.09 18.98 -9.78
N ALA A 329 10.80 19.24 -9.94
CA ALA A 329 9.83 18.28 -10.48
C ALA A 329 10.25 17.68 -11.84
N ARG A 330 11.07 18.39 -12.64
CA ARG A 330 11.59 17.91 -13.94
C ARG A 330 12.89 17.11 -13.83
N LYS A 331 13.43 16.95 -12.62
CA LYS A 331 14.69 16.25 -12.36
C LYS A 331 14.47 14.97 -11.53
N VAL A 332 13.44 14.97 -10.68
CA VAL A 332 13.11 13.84 -9.83
C VAL A 332 12.55 12.69 -10.68
N ALA A 333 13.01 11.47 -10.42
CA ALA A 333 12.43 10.28 -11.03
C ALA A 333 11.07 9.96 -10.38
N ILE A 334 10.10 9.56 -11.20
CA ILE A 334 8.75 9.20 -10.74
C ILE A 334 8.41 7.82 -11.32
N SER A 335 7.78 6.94 -10.55
CA SER A 335 7.16 5.74 -11.14
C SER A 335 5.94 5.28 -10.36
N SER A 336 5.12 4.45 -10.97
CA SER A 336 3.95 3.84 -10.33
C SER A 336 3.98 2.32 -10.41
N PRO A 337 4.13 1.62 -9.26
CA PRO A 337 4.07 0.17 -9.21
C PRO A 337 2.68 -0.37 -9.58
N LYS A 338 1.64 0.48 -9.58
CA LYS A 338 0.28 0.09 -9.99
C LYS A 338 0.18 -0.32 -11.44
N SER A 339 1.14 0.06 -12.29
CA SER A 339 1.25 -0.46 -13.65
C SER A 339 1.45 -1.98 -13.68
N MET A 340 2.04 -2.55 -12.62
CA MET A 340 2.39 -3.98 -12.49
C MET A 340 1.46 -4.74 -11.54
N VAL A 341 1.18 -4.18 -10.37
CA VAL A 341 0.39 -4.86 -9.33
C VAL A 341 -1.10 -4.49 -9.34
N GLY A 342 -1.50 -3.53 -10.17
CA GLY A 342 -2.83 -2.94 -10.09
C GLY A 342 -2.99 -2.02 -8.87
N HIS A 343 -4.21 -1.59 -8.60
CA HIS A 343 -4.53 -0.74 -7.46
C HIS A 343 -5.06 -1.56 -6.29
N LEU A 344 -4.26 -1.73 -5.25
CA LEU A 344 -4.57 -2.53 -4.06
C LEU A 344 -5.30 -1.71 -2.98
N LEU A 345 -5.96 -0.61 -3.34
CA LEU A 345 -6.73 0.29 -2.47
C LEU A 345 -6.01 0.58 -1.14
N GLY A 346 -6.58 0.09 -0.01
CA GLY A 346 -6.02 0.30 1.33
C GLY A 346 -4.59 -0.21 1.51
N ALA A 347 -4.17 -1.21 0.75
CA ALA A 347 -2.80 -1.71 0.74
C ALA A 347 -1.85 -0.95 -0.22
N ALA A 348 -2.37 -0.08 -1.10
CA ALA A 348 -1.54 0.55 -2.13
C ALA A 348 -0.37 1.37 -1.58
N GLY A 349 -0.56 2.05 -0.46
CA GLY A 349 0.48 2.90 0.17
C GLY A 349 1.66 2.10 0.70
N VAL A 350 1.42 0.93 1.32
CA VAL A 350 2.52 0.09 1.79
C VAL A 350 3.29 -0.55 0.63
N ILE A 351 2.64 -0.88 -0.47
CA ILE A 351 3.34 -1.34 -1.68
C ILE A 351 4.22 -0.22 -2.25
N SER A 352 3.74 1.02 -2.24
CA SER A 352 4.57 2.19 -2.58
C SER A 352 5.76 2.34 -1.63
N ALA A 353 5.60 2.09 -0.33
CA ALA A 353 6.68 2.12 0.64
C ALA A 353 7.71 1.00 0.40
N LEU A 354 7.26 -0.23 0.16
CA LEU A 354 8.15 -1.33 -0.19
C LEU A 354 8.93 -1.04 -1.48
N THR A 355 8.30 -0.36 -2.45
CA THR A 355 8.95 0.11 -3.67
C THR A 355 10.04 1.16 -3.37
N ALA A 356 9.75 2.15 -2.52
CA ALA A 356 10.70 3.18 -2.11
C ALA A 356 11.88 2.59 -1.32
N ILE A 357 11.60 1.71 -0.34
CA ILE A 357 12.60 1.03 0.48
C ILE A 357 13.53 0.17 -0.40
N GLY A 358 12.95 -0.59 -1.34
CA GLY A 358 13.72 -1.39 -2.29
C GLY A 358 14.61 -0.52 -3.18
N ALA A 359 14.11 0.61 -3.70
CA ALA A 359 14.90 1.54 -4.52
C ALA A 359 16.07 2.17 -3.72
N ILE A 360 15.84 2.52 -2.46
CA ILE A 360 16.89 3.03 -1.56
C ILE A 360 17.98 1.97 -1.32
N ARG A 361 17.60 0.72 -1.12
CA ARG A 361 18.53 -0.38 -0.83
C ARG A 361 19.36 -0.78 -2.04
N GLU A 362 18.67 -1.05 -3.14
CA GLU A 362 19.23 -1.73 -4.31
C GLU A 362 19.77 -0.74 -5.37
N GLY A 363 19.43 0.57 -5.27
CA GLY A 363 19.82 1.55 -6.28
C GLY A 363 19.14 1.32 -7.63
N VAL A 364 17.90 0.80 -7.62
CA VAL A 364 17.11 0.53 -8.82
C VAL A 364 15.72 1.12 -8.65
N ILE A 365 15.31 1.99 -9.55
CA ILE A 365 13.96 2.55 -9.61
C ILE A 365 13.12 1.67 -10.55
N PRO A 366 12.06 1.00 -10.04
CA PRO A 366 11.17 0.18 -10.85
C PRO A 366 10.43 1.03 -11.90
N PRO A 367 10.06 0.44 -13.05
CA PRO A 367 9.45 1.20 -14.14
C PRO A 367 7.96 1.48 -13.90
N THR A 368 7.44 2.47 -14.64
CA THR A 368 6.04 2.53 -15.02
C THR A 368 5.89 1.78 -16.33
N ILE A 369 5.43 0.52 -16.29
CA ILE A 369 5.19 -0.24 -17.51
C ILE A 369 3.98 0.31 -18.28
N ASN A 370 3.88 0.00 -19.58
CA ASN A 370 2.77 0.43 -20.45
C ASN A 370 2.70 1.94 -20.72
N LEU A 371 3.66 2.73 -20.26
CA LEU A 371 3.78 4.13 -20.63
C LEU A 371 4.45 4.22 -22.01
N ASP A 372 3.64 4.17 -23.07
CA ASP A 372 4.09 4.20 -24.46
C ASP A 372 4.07 5.61 -25.04
N ASP A 373 3.03 6.38 -24.74
CA ASP A 373 2.78 7.74 -25.21
C ASP A 373 2.30 8.61 -24.04
N PRO A 374 3.21 9.38 -23.40
CA PRO A 374 2.82 10.27 -22.30
C PRO A 374 1.69 11.23 -22.70
N ASP A 375 0.76 11.49 -21.82
CA ASP A 375 -0.39 12.40 -22.04
C ASP A 375 0.08 13.87 -22.01
N LEU A 376 0.77 14.29 -23.09
CA LEU A 376 1.26 15.65 -23.22
C LEU A 376 0.17 16.63 -23.63
N PRO A 377 0.24 17.90 -23.12
CA PRO A 377 1.29 18.47 -22.28
C PRO A 377 1.07 18.28 -20.77
N GLU A 378 0.05 17.55 -20.35
CA GLU A 378 -0.37 17.45 -18.95
C GLU A 378 0.63 16.60 -18.13
N CYS A 379 0.98 15.41 -18.63
CA CYS A 379 1.89 14.46 -17.99
C CYS A 379 3.29 14.54 -18.66
N ASP A 380 4.08 15.57 -18.32
CA ASP A 380 5.38 15.90 -18.97
C ASP A 380 6.59 15.77 -18.02
N LEU A 381 6.49 14.91 -17.00
CA LEU A 381 7.59 14.62 -16.06
C LEU A 381 8.31 13.30 -16.43
N ASP A 382 9.33 12.95 -15.68
CA ASP A 382 10.09 11.70 -15.87
C ASP A 382 9.47 10.55 -15.08
N TYR A 383 8.61 9.75 -15.72
CA TYR A 383 7.88 8.65 -15.09
C TYR A 383 8.57 7.29 -15.17
N VAL A 384 9.86 7.24 -15.47
CA VAL A 384 10.67 6.01 -15.65
C VAL A 384 9.93 4.97 -16.51
N PRO A 385 9.74 5.24 -17.81
CA PRO A 385 8.90 4.40 -18.65
C PRO A 385 9.55 3.04 -18.95
N LYS A 386 8.72 1.98 -18.95
CA LYS A 386 8.98 0.64 -19.49
C LYS A 386 10.06 -0.19 -18.81
N VAL A 387 11.23 0.38 -18.52
CA VAL A 387 12.41 -0.34 -18.02
C VAL A 387 12.89 0.29 -16.72
N ALA A 388 13.26 -0.54 -15.75
CA ALA A 388 13.85 -0.08 -14.50
C ALA A 388 15.14 0.72 -14.76
N ARG A 389 15.41 1.67 -13.89
CA ARG A 389 16.56 2.58 -13.98
C ARG A 389 17.50 2.35 -12.81
N GLU A 390 18.77 2.06 -13.11
CA GLU A 390 19.81 2.15 -12.08
C GLU A 390 20.03 3.62 -11.69
N ALA A 391 19.88 3.92 -10.43
CA ALA A 391 20.08 5.25 -9.87
C ALA A 391 20.28 5.17 -8.35
N ARG A 392 21.22 5.97 -7.83
CA ARG A 392 21.32 6.14 -6.39
C ARG A 392 20.08 6.89 -5.89
N VAL A 393 19.39 6.30 -4.93
CA VAL A 393 18.23 6.88 -4.26
C VAL A 393 18.60 7.03 -2.79
N ASP A 394 18.74 8.26 -2.32
CA ASP A 394 18.98 8.55 -0.91
C ASP A 394 17.68 8.98 -0.22
N THR A 395 16.81 9.74 -0.92
CA THR A 395 15.53 10.18 -0.36
C THR A 395 14.38 9.89 -1.34
N ALA A 396 13.34 9.23 -0.85
CA ALA A 396 12.14 8.88 -1.62
C ALA A 396 10.86 9.36 -0.93
N MET A 397 9.87 9.77 -1.71
CA MET A 397 8.53 10.15 -1.27
C MET A 397 7.51 9.16 -1.82
N ILE A 398 6.50 8.79 -1.03
CA ILE A 398 5.36 8.00 -1.48
C ILE A 398 4.07 8.80 -1.38
N ASN A 399 3.21 8.72 -2.40
CA ASN A 399 1.93 9.39 -2.48
C ASN A 399 0.77 8.40 -2.38
N GLY A 400 -0.24 8.75 -1.59
CA GLY A 400 -1.52 8.04 -1.52
C GLY A 400 -2.68 9.05 -1.54
N PHE A 401 -3.53 8.99 -2.58
CA PHE A 401 -4.68 9.89 -2.74
C PHE A 401 -5.95 9.06 -2.84
N GLY A 402 -6.85 9.22 -1.87
CA GLY A 402 -8.04 8.39 -1.70
C GLY A 402 -9.33 9.09 -2.10
N PHE A 403 -10.33 8.31 -2.46
CA PHE A 403 -11.70 8.81 -2.59
C PHE A 403 -12.11 9.56 -1.32
N GLY A 404 -12.99 10.57 -1.48
CA GLY A 404 -13.29 11.52 -0.42
C GLY A 404 -12.25 12.64 -0.28
N GLY A 405 -11.23 12.67 -1.17
CA GLY A 405 -10.17 13.69 -1.15
C GLY A 405 -9.19 13.53 0.01
N GLN A 406 -8.97 12.32 0.48
CA GLN A 406 -8.00 12.01 1.55
C GLN A 406 -6.60 11.85 0.95
N ASN A 407 -5.67 12.73 1.29
CA ASN A 407 -4.29 12.69 0.81
C ASN A 407 -3.34 12.35 1.95
N ALA A 408 -2.44 11.39 1.74
CA ALA A 408 -1.38 11.04 2.66
C ALA A 408 -0.06 10.87 1.92
N VAL A 409 1.02 11.36 2.49
CA VAL A 409 2.37 11.34 1.93
C VAL A 409 3.36 10.98 3.04
N ALA A 410 4.34 10.13 2.74
CA ALA A 410 5.44 9.82 3.63
C ALA A 410 6.79 9.94 2.91
N VAL A 411 7.83 10.29 3.66
CA VAL A 411 9.21 10.48 3.15
C VAL A 411 10.13 9.49 3.83
N PHE A 412 10.90 8.78 3.02
CA PHE A 412 11.89 7.79 3.44
C PHE A 412 13.28 8.26 3.03
N ARG A 413 14.29 7.87 3.80
CA ARG A 413 15.70 8.17 3.51
C ARG A 413 16.58 6.94 3.77
N ARG A 414 17.69 6.87 3.05
CA ARG A 414 18.80 5.98 3.37
C ARG A 414 19.28 6.29 4.78
N PHE A 415 19.40 5.24 5.60
CA PHE A 415 19.85 5.43 6.98
C PHE A 415 21.35 5.73 7.02
N GLU A 416 21.69 6.77 7.75
CA GLU A 416 23.07 7.11 8.14
C GLU A 416 23.18 7.02 9.67
N ALA A 417 24.18 6.25 10.14
CA ALA A 417 24.37 5.93 11.56
C ALA A 417 24.83 7.14 12.39
#